data_678f1417e4047c854b7536dfb41521c7
#
_entry.id   678f1417e4047c854b7536dfb41521c7
#
_cell.length_a   1.000
_cell.length_b   1.000
_cell.length_c   1.000
_cell.angle_alpha   90.00
_cell.angle_beta   90.00
_cell.angle_gamma   90.00
#
_symmetry.space_group_name_H-M   'P 1'
#
loop_
_entity.id
_entity.type
_entity.pdbx_description
1 polymer ?
#
loop_
_entity_poly.entity_id
_entity_poly.type
_entity_poly.pdbx_seq_one_letter_code
_entity_poly.pdbx_strand_id
1 'polypeptide(L)'
;GKVDFWGKDLTALSANEMSDLRLEGMGFVFQQMYMLKNLSVYDNIILPAYQSKAGKSRAGRKMINDRAGLLMQKLGISEIADNDVNEVSGGQLQRACICRSMINSPKIIFADEPTGALNKQNSIEVMEELNRINGEGTSILLVTHDMKVASKCERVLYIEDGDIREDISLGKRTGAREDRERERKLNDWLIKLGW
;
A
#
# COMPACT_ATOMS: atom_id res chain seq x y z
N GLY A 1 -15.51 9.64 18.45
CA GLY A 1 -14.96 10.43 17.33
C GLY A 1 -15.75 10.22 16.07
N LYS A 2 -15.51 11.04 15.05
CA LYS A 2 -16.12 10.92 13.72
C LYS A 2 -15.01 10.67 12.70
N VAL A 3 -15.24 9.74 11.78
CA VAL A 3 -14.31 9.47 10.67
C VAL A 3 -15.07 9.63 9.36
N ASP A 4 -14.67 10.59 8.55
CA ASP A 4 -15.23 10.81 7.21
C ASP A 4 -14.31 10.23 6.14
N PHE A 5 -14.87 9.48 5.21
CA PHE A 5 -14.17 8.94 4.07
C PHE A 5 -14.97 9.26 2.78
N TRP A 6 -14.49 10.20 2.00
CA TRP A 6 -15.13 10.65 0.77
C TRP A 6 -16.59 11.08 0.96
N GLY A 7 -16.86 11.87 2.00
CA GLY A 7 -18.20 12.37 2.33
C GLY A 7 -19.11 11.35 3.01
N LYS A 8 -18.59 10.18 3.40
CA LYS A 8 -19.32 9.16 4.16
C LYS A 8 -18.79 9.07 5.58
N ASP A 9 -19.68 9.22 6.57
CA ASP A 9 -19.34 9.00 7.96
C ASP A 9 -19.22 7.50 8.24
N LEU A 10 -17.97 7.02 8.44
CA LEU A 10 -17.68 5.61 8.65
C LEU A 10 -18.31 5.08 9.95
N THR A 11 -18.55 5.95 10.93
CA THR A 11 -19.11 5.55 12.23
C THR A 11 -20.60 5.24 12.17
N ALA A 12 -21.27 5.67 11.11
CA ALA A 12 -22.70 5.45 10.88
C ALA A 12 -22.99 4.25 9.95
N LEU A 13 -21.96 3.62 9.37
CA LEU A 13 -22.12 2.52 8.42
C LEU A 13 -22.43 1.20 9.13
N SER A 14 -23.32 0.40 8.54
CA SER A 14 -23.48 -1.00 8.89
C SER A 14 -22.24 -1.83 8.55
N ALA A 15 -22.11 -3.03 9.12
CA ALA A 15 -20.99 -3.94 8.85
C ALA A 15 -20.86 -4.28 7.35
N ASN A 16 -21.97 -4.47 6.63
CA ASN A 16 -21.97 -4.77 5.20
C ASN A 16 -21.52 -3.56 4.38
N GLU A 17 -22.02 -2.36 4.66
CA GLU A 17 -21.61 -1.13 3.98
C GLU A 17 -20.13 -0.83 4.22
N MET A 18 -19.62 -1.07 5.43
CA MET A 18 -18.21 -0.93 5.74
C MET A 18 -17.36 -1.95 4.98
N SER A 19 -17.84 -3.20 4.85
CA SER A 19 -17.16 -4.25 4.06
C SER A 19 -17.08 -3.86 2.59
N ASP A 20 -18.19 -3.41 2.01
CA ASP A 20 -18.23 -2.95 0.61
C ASP A 20 -17.30 -1.74 0.39
N LEU A 21 -17.30 -0.79 1.32
CA LEU A 21 -16.44 0.39 1.25
C LEU A 21 -14.95 0.03 1.31
N ARG A 22 -14.58 -0.91 2.20
CA ARG A 22 -13.19 -1.41 2.27
C ARG A 22 -12.80 -2.11 0.98
N LEU A 23 -13.67 -2.95 0.44
CA LEU A 23 -13.43 -3.70 -0.78
C LEU A 23 -13.23 -2.79 -2.00
N GLU A 24 -14.06 -1.75 -2.14
CA GLU A 24 -14.07 -0.89 -3.32
C GLU A 24 -13.16 0.34 -3.18
N GLY A 25 -12.97 0.87 -1.97
CA GLY A 25 -12.32 2.17 -1.73
C GLY A 25 -10.96 2.13 -1.05
N MET A 26 -10.60 1.01 -0.42
CA MET A 26 -9.40 0.90 0.41
C MET A 26 -8.52 -0.27 -0.03
N GLY A 27 -7.22 0.00 -0.17
CA GLY A 27 -6.20 -1.04 -0.35
C GLY A 27 -5.46 -1.30 0.95
N PHE A 28 -4.93 -2.52 1.13
CA PHE A 28 -4.17 -2.89 2.32
C PHE A 28 -2.89 -3.60 1.92
N VAL A 29 -1.77 -3.17 2.49
CA VAL A 29 -0.45 -3.78 2.35
C VAL A 29 0.08 -4.02 3.76
N PHE A 30 0.38 -5.27 4.10
CA PHE A 30 0.85 -5.66 5.43
C PHE A 30 2.26 -6.23 5.36
N GLN A 31 3.01 -6.13 6.44
CA GLN A 31 4.32 -6.76 6.59
C GLN A 31 4.26 -8.27 6.37
N GLN A 32 3.27 -8.95 6.94
CA GLN A 32 3.09 -10.41 6.82
C GLN A 32 2.44 -10.87 5.50
N MET A 33 2.12 -9.93 4.60
CA MET A 33 1.59 -10.16 3.24
C MET A 33 0.23 -10.86 3.15
N TYR A 34 -0.12 -11.78 4.05
CA TYR A 34 -1.40 -12.52 4.13
C TYR A 34 -1.89 -13.05 2.78
N MET A 35 -1.02 -13.75 2.06
CA MET A 35 -1.40 -14.47 0.84
C MET A 35 -2.00 -15.83 1.16
N LEU A 36 -3.00 -16.23 0.40
CA LEU A 36 -3.60 -17.56 0.50
C LEU A 36 -2.68 -18.58 -0.20
N LYS A 37 -2.17 -19.53 0.58
CA LYS A 37 -1.16 -20.51 0.13
C LYS A 37 -1.67 -21.55 -0.86
N ASN A 38 -2.99 -21.71 -0.97
CA ASN A 38 -3.66 -22.63 -1.88
C ASN A 38 -4.07 -21.99 -3.21
N LEU A 39 -3.65 -20.76 -3.44
CA LEU A 39 -3.91 -20.00 -4.65
C LEU A 39 -2.58 -19.56 -5.28
N SER A 40 -2.56 -19.43 -6.60
CA SER A 40 -1.44 -18.78 -7.31
C SER A 40 -1.27 -17.33 -6.89
N VAL A 41 -0.13 -16.74 -7.23
CA VAL A 41 0.10 -15.29 -7.04
C VAL A 41 -0.98 -14.48 -7.77
N TYR A 42 -1.30 -14.85 -9.00
CA TYR A 42 -2.33 -14.20 -9.81
C TYR A 42 -3.72 -14.27 -9.13
N ASP A 43 -4.13 -15.47 -8.69
CA ASP A 43 -5.42 -15.65 -8.03
C ASP A 43 -5.55 -14.83 -6.75
N ASN A 44 -4.47 -14.73 -5.97
CA ASN A 44 -4.42 -13.85 -4.80
C ASN A 44 -4.64 -12.37 -5.18
N ILE A 45 -4.09 -11.92 -6.30
CA ILE A 45 -4.23 -10.53 -6.76
C ILE A 45 -5.66 -10.22 -7.17
N ILE A 46 -6.31 -11.11 -7.94
CA ILE A 46 -7.66 -10.85 -8.49
C ILE A 46 -8.78 -11.11 -7.49
N LEU A 47 -8.54 -11.91 -6.45
CA LEU A 47 -9.55 -12.36 -5.51
C LEU A 47 -10.42 -11.24 -4.93
N PRO A 48 -9.87 -10.11 -4.42
CA PRO A 48 -10.70 -9.02 -3.91
C PRO A 48 -11.63 -8.45 -4.98
N ALA A 49 -11.14 -8.28 -6.22
CA ALA A 49 -11.95 -7.72 -7.29
C ALA A 49 -13.07 -8.68 -7.75
N TYR A 50 -12.83 -9.98 -7.67
CA TYR A 50 -13.87 -10.97 -7.97
C TYR A 50 -15.00 -10.98 -6.93
N GLN A 51 -14.75 -10.54 -5.71
CA GLN A 51 -15.77 -10.35 -4.67
C GLN A 51 -16.58 -9.05 -4.86
N SER A 52 -16.05 -8.09 -5.62
CA SER A 52 -16.75 -6.83 -5.90
C SER A 52 -17.95 -7.01 -6.84
N LYS A 53 -18.77 -5.97 -6.99
CA LYS A 53 -19.89 -5.96 -7.93
C LYS A 53 -19.46 -6.24 -9.38
N ALA A 54 -18.29 -5.72 -9.79
CA ALA A 54 -17.73 -5.98 -11.12
C ALA A 54 -17.44 -7.46 -11.36
N GLY A 55 -16.91 -8.17 -10.36
CA GLY A 55 -16.58 -9.59 -10.45
C GLY A 55 -17.77 -10.53 -10.68
N LYS A 56 -19.00 -10.06 -10.47
CA LYS A 56 -20.23 -10.84 -10.67
C LYS A 56 -20.62 -11.03 -12.15
N SER A 57 -20.05 -10.23 -13.05
CA SER A 57 -20.35 -10.29 -14.49
C SER A 57 -19.16 -10.81 -15.31
N ARG A 58 -19.43 -11.45 -16.45
CA ARG A 58 -18.38 -11.90 -17.39
C ARG A 58 -17.53 -10.73 -17.92
N ALA A 59 -18.18 -9.63 -18.26
CA ALA A 59 -17.50 -8.43 -18.75
C ALA A 59 -16.59 -7.81 -17.65
N GLY A 60 -17.10 -7.72 -16.42
CA GLY A 60 -16.33 -7.22 -15.30
C GLY A 60 -15.12 -8.10 -14.95
N ARG A 61 -15.28 -9.43 -15.00
CA ARG A 61 -14.14 -10.37 -14.81
C ARG A 61 -13.06 -10.18 -15.87
N LYS A 62 -13.45 -9.95 -17.13
CA LYS A 62 -12.49 -9.64 -18.19
C LYS A 62 -11.70 -8.36 -17.86
N MET A 63 -12.40 -7.28 -17.46
CA MET A 63 -11.74 -6.02 -17.06
C MET A 63 -10.79 -6.21 -15.87
N ILE A 64 -11.17 -7.04 -14.88
CA ILE A 64 -10.33 -7.36 -13.72
C ILE A 64 -9.05 -8.07 -14.17
N ASN A 65 -9.16 -9.07 -15.06
CA ASN A 65 -8.02 -9.82 -15.57
C ASN A 65 -7.07 -8.94 -16.38
N ASP A 66 -7.63 -8.13 -17.28
CA ASP A 66 -6.84 -7.16 -18.08
C ASP A 66 -6.08 -6.18 -17.14
N ARG A 67 -6.76 -5.69 -16.10
CA ARG A 67 -6.15 -4.81 -15.10
C ARG A 67 -5.07 -5.52 -14.27
N ALA A 68 -5.31 -6.76 -13.84
CA ALA A 68 -4.31 -7.55 -13.11
C ALA A 68 -3.03 -7.73 -13.93
N GLY A 69 -3.16 -8.09 -15.21
CA GLY A 69 -2.02 -8.20 -16.11
C GLY A 69 -1.22 -6.90 -16.24
N LEU A 70 -1.92 -5.76 -16.40
CA LEU A 70 -1.27 -4.44 -16.46
C LEU A 70 -0.55 -4.08 -15.15
N LEU A 71 -1.15 -4.35 -13.99
CA LEU A 71 -0.54 -4.09 -12.68
C LEU A 71 0.71 -4.96 -12.47
N MET A 72 0.61 -6.26 -12.80
CA MET A 72 1.75 -7.17 -12.69
C MET A 72 2.89 -6.77 -13.62
N GLN A 73 2.58 -6.34 -14.84
CA GLN A 73 3.58 -5.83 -15.79
C GLN A 73 4.24 -4.55 -15.26
N LYS A 74 3.46 -3.60 -14.76
CA LYS A 74 3.98 -2.34 -14.17
C LYS A 74 4.92 -2.60 -12.98
N LEU A 75 4.62 -3.61 -12.17
CA LEU A 75 5.38 -3.97 -10.97
C LEU A 75 6.48 -5.03 -11.24
N GLY A 76 6.68 -5.43 -12.51
CA GLY A 76 7.75 -6.35 -12.91
C GLY A 76 7.62 -7.73 -12.28
N ILE A 77 6.41 -8.28 -12.22
CA ILE A 77 6.12 -9.60 -11.62
C ILE A 77 5.23 -10.47 -12.50
N SER A 78 5.14 -10.19 -13.80
CA SER A 78 4.28 -10.98 -14.71
C SER A 78 4.73 -12.44 -14.79
N GLU A 79 6.03 -12.69 -14.67
CA GLU A 79 6.64 -14.03 -14.78
C GLU A 79 6.26 -14.98 -13.64
N ILE A 80 5.77 -14.46 -12.51
CA ILE A 80 5.40 -15.27 -11.35
C ILE A 80 3.87 -15.46 -11.19
N ALA A 81 3.08 -15.13 -12.20
CA ALA A 81 1.62 -15.16 -12.14
C ALA A 81 1.08 -16.50 -11.67
N ASP A 82 1.58 -17.59 -12.26
CA ASP A 82 1.13 -18.95 -12.02
C ASP A 82 1.88 -19.68 -10.89
N ASN A 83 2.89 -19.01 -10.26
CA ASN A 83 3.65 -19.60 -9.17
C ASN A 83 2.85 -19.70 -7.89
N ASP A 84 3.20 -20.70 -7.07
CA ASP A 84 2.78 -20.74 -5.66
C ASP A 84 3.43 -19.62 -4.87
N VAL A 85 2.72 -19.08 -3.88
CA VAL A 85 3.24 -17.99 -3.01
C VAL A 85 4.52 -18.37 -2.26
N ASN A 86 4.79 -19.66 -2.08
CA ASN A 86 6.02 -20.16 -1.42
C ASN A 86 7.22 -20.28 -2.37
N GLU A 87 7.01 -20.15 -3.67
CA GLU A 87 8.06 -20.30 -4.71
C GLU A 87 8.66 -18.96 -5.15
N VAL A 88 8.15 -17.85 -4.62
CA VAL A 88 8.55 -16.51 -5.02
C VAL A 88 9.34 -15.79 -3.91
N SER A 89 10.20 -14.86 -4.31
CA SER A 89 10.97 -14.07 -3.36
C SER A 89 10.09 -13.10 -2.56
N GLY A 90 10.54 -12.72 -1.35
CA GLY A 90 9.81 -11.76 -0.51
C GLY A 90 9.52 -10.44 -1.22
N GLY A 91 10.45 -9.93 -2.03
CA GLY A 91 10.24 -8.71 -2.81
C GLY A 91 9.20 -8.86 -3.91
N GLN A 92 9.18 -10.01 -4.62
CA GLN A 92 8.14 -10.32 -5.60
C GLN A 92 6.77 -10.46 -4.93
N LEU A 93 6.72 -11.15 -3.78
CA LEU A 93 5.48 -11.34 -3.03
C LEU A 93 4.94 -10.01 -2.50
N GLN A 94 5.80 -9.10 -2.04
CA GLN A 94 5.38 -7.77 -1.59
C GLN A 94 4.82 -6.94 -2.75
N ARG A 95 5.45 -6.98 -3.94
CA ARG A 95 4.90 -6.33 -5.14
C ARG A 95 3.55 -6.94 -5.55
N ALA A 96 3.36 -8.25 -5.38
CA ALA A 96 2.06 -8.89 -5.58
C ALA A 96 1.00 -8.39 -4.57
N CYS A 97 1.37 -8.16 -3.29
CA CYS A 97 0.50 -7.53 -2.31
C CYS A 97 0.09 -6.11 -2.72
N ILE A 98 1.01 -5.34 -3.30
CA ILE A 98 0.69 -4.02 -3.84
C ILE A 98 -0.27 -4.16 -5.03
N CYS A 99 -0.06 -5.10 -5.97
CA CYS A 99 -1.02 -5.39 -7.05
C CYS A 99 -2.40 -5.70 -6.49
N ARG A 100 -2.48 -6.59 -5.50
CA ARG A 100 -3.73 -6.96 -4.82
C ARG A 100 -4.41 -5.75 -4.18
N SER A 101 -3.66 -4.88 -3.54
CA SER A 101 -4.21 -3.66 -2.93
C SER A 101 -4.77 -2.69 -3.97
N MET A 102 -4.20 -2.67 -5.18
CA MET A 102 -4.54 -1.76 -6.27
C MET A 102 -5.63 -2.28 -7.22
N ILE A 103 -6.03 -3.55 -7.12
CA ILE A 103 -6.89 -4.20 -8.13
C ILE A 103 -8.25 -3.51 -8.29
N ASN A 104 -8.82 -3.00 -7.21
CA ASN A 104 -10.10 -2.28 -7.20
C ASN A 104 -9.97 -0.76 -7.38
N SER A 105 -8.80 -0.24 -7.76
CA SER A 105 -8.56 1.21 -7.89
C SER A 105 -8.91 2.00 -6.61
N PRO A 106 -8.32 1.65 -5.46
CA PRO A 106 -8.67 2.25 -4.19
C PRO A 106 -8.34 3.75 -4.17
N LYS A 107 -9.04 4.49 -3.32
CA LYS A 107 -8.77 5.91 -3.05
C LYS A 107 -7.62 6.11 -2.07
N ILE A 108 -7.43 5.12 -1.19
CA ILE A 108 -6.36 5.11 -0.19
C ILE A 108 -5.79 3.69 -0.05
N ILE A 109 -4.48 3.61 0.17
CA ILE A 109 -3.78 2.41 0.60
C ILE A 109 -3.32 2.61 2.04
N PHE A 110 -3.65 1.65 2.91
CA PHE A 110 -3.09 1.52 4.25
C PHE A 110 -1.92 0.54 4.17
N ALA A 111 -0.72 1.02 4.46
CA ALA A 111 0.51 0.24 4.41
C ALA A 111 1.11 0.14 5.82
N ASP A 112 1.07 -1.05 6.40
CA ASP A 112 1.60 -1.35 7.72
C ASP A 112 2.93 -2.08 7.57
N GLU A 113 4.04 -1.41 7.92
CA GLU A 113 5.42 -1.88 7.76
C GLU A 113 5.70 -2.54 6.40
N PRO A 114 5.41 -1.87 5.26
CA PRO A 114 5.40 -2.51 3.94
C PRO A 114 6.78 -3.02 3.50
N THR A 115 7.84 -2.66 4.21
CA THR A 115 9.23 -3.04 3.90
C THR A 115 9.89 -3.84 5.02
N GLY A 116 9.22 -4.06 6.14
CA GLY A 116 9.82 -4.63 7.36
C GLY A 116 10.37 -6.05 7.23
N ALA A 117 9.87 -6.84 6.27
CA ALA A 117 10.37 -8.21 6.00
C ALA A 117 11.33 -8.29 4.79
N LEU A 118 11.76 -7.14 4.23
CA LEU A 118 12.52 -7.08 2.98
C LEU A 118 13.99 -6.71 3.21
N ASN A 119 14.86 -7.18 2.32
CA ASN A 119 16.21 -6.67 2.23
C ASN A 119 16.22 -5.21 1.72
N LYS A 120 17.35 -4.52 1.87
CA LYS A 120 17.50 -3.10 1.54
C LYS A 120 17.10 -2.78 0.08
N GLN A 121 17.49 -3.63 -0.87
CA GLN A 121 17.22 -3.39 -2.30
C GLN A 121 15.72 -3.49 -2.58
N ASN A 122 15.07 -4.55 -2.13
CA ASN A 122 13.63 -4.74 -2.29
C ASN A 122 12.82 -3.64 -1.56
N SER A 123 13.30 -3.16 -0.39
CA SER A 123 12.67 -2.05 0.33
C SER A 123 12.68 -0.75 -0.49
N ILE A 124 13.80 -0.46 -1.18
CA ILE A 124 13.88 0.70 -2.06
C ILE A 124 12.86 0.57 -3.19
N GLU A 125 12.84 -0.57 -3.88
CA GLU A 125 11.94 -0.83 -5.00
C GLU A 125 10.47 -0.71 -4.60
N VAL A 126 10.07 -1.29 -3.46
CA VAL A 126 8.71 -1.17 -2.92
C VAL A 126 8.33 0.28 -2.62
N MET A 127 9.24 1.05 -2.00
CA MET A 127 8.96 2.47 -1.72
C MET A 127 8.88 3.33 -2.98
N GLU A 128 9.69 3.05 -4.01
CA GLU A 128 9.57 3.73 -5.31
C GLU A 128 8.20 3.45 -5.96
N GLU A 129 7.73 2.19 -5.90
CA GLU A 129 6.41 1.84 -6.41
C GLU A 129 5.27 2.52 -5.64
N LEU A 130 5.33 2.57 -4.30
CA LEU A 130 4.35 3.29 -3.50
C LEU A 130 4.34 4.79 -3.82
N ASN A 131 5.52 5.41 -3.95
CA ASN A 131 5.63 6.82 -4.36
C ASN A 131 5.05 7.07 -5.77
N ARG A 132 5.27 6.15 -6.72
CA ARG A 132 4.68 6.24 -8.06
C ARG A 132 3.16 6.16 -8.02
N ILE A 133 2.60 5.21 -7.27
CA ILE A 133 1.16 5.04 -7.06
C ILE A 133 0.56 6.30 -6.43
N ASN A 134 1.23 6.89 -5.44
CA ASN A 134 0.81 8.16 -4.85
C ASN A 134 0.85 9.31 -5.85
N GLY A 135 1.89 9.38 -6.68
CA GLY A 135 1.99 10.35 -7.78
C GLY A 135 0.89 10.21 -8.84
N GLU A 136 0.30 9.02 -9.01
CA GLU A 136 -0.85 8.74 -9.87
C GLU A 136 -2.20 9.12 -9.21
N GLY A 137 -2.20 9.62 -7.96
CA GLY A 137 -3.38 10.16 -7.27
C GLY A 137 -4.01 9.27 -6.21
N THR A 138 -3.44 8.11 -5.89
CA THR A 138 -3.88 7.28 -4.76
C THR A 138 -3.23 7.79 -3.47
N SER A 139 -4.03 8.10 -2.45
CA SER A 139 -3.49 8.44 -1.12
C SER A 139 -2.85 7.21 -0.47
N ILE A 140 -1.76 7.42 0.29
CA ILE A 140 -1.12 6.33 1.03
C ILE A 140 -0.94 6.77 2.48
N LEU A 141 -1.51 6.01 3.42
CA LEU A 141 -1.23 6.10 4.85
C LEU A 141 -0.29 4.95 5.20
N LEU A 142 0.96 5.30 5.55
CA LEU A 142 2.00 4.33 5.83
C LEU A 142 2.39 4.41 7.32
N VAL A 143 2.43 3.26 7.98
CA VAL A 143 2.95 3.10 9.34
C VAL A 143 4.32 2.44 9.26
N THR A 144 5.32 3.02 9.92
CA THR A 144 6.66 2.44 9.98
C THR A 144 7.45 3.01 11.16
N HIS A 145 8.41 2.23 11.66
CA HIS A 145 9.44 2.66 12.59
C HIS A 145 10.79 2.93 11.87
N ASP A 146 10.87 2.71 10.56
CA ASP A 146 12.08 2.98 9.76
C ASP A 146 12.09 4.44 9.28
N MET A 147 13.03 5.24 9.82
CA MET A 147 13.23 6.63 9.46
C MET A 147 13.51 6.83 7.96
N LYS A 148 14.22 5.89 7.30
CA LYS A 148 14.52 5.98 5.86
C LYS A 148 13.25 5.79 5.02
N VAL A 149 12.33 4.96 5.47
CA VAL A 149 11.02 4.78 4.86
C VAL A 149 10.18 6.03 5.07
N ALA A 150 10.08 6.51 6.32
CA ALA A 150 9.33 7.71 6.68
C ALA A 150 9.83 8.97 5.94
N SER A 151 11.15 9.10 5.71
CA SER A 151 11.73 10.23 4.98
C SER A 151 11.27 10.33 3.52
N LYS A 152 10.74 9.26 2.94
CA LYS A 152 10.19 9.24 1.57
C LYS A 152 8.74 9.69 1.49
N CYS A 153 8.06 9.92 2.63
CA CYS A 153 6.68 10.38 2.70
C CYS A 153 6.60 11.91 2.63
N GLU A 154 5.50 12.45 2.12
CA GLU A 154 5.28 13.91 2.02
C GLU A 154 5.08 14.56 3.39
N ARG A 155 4.43 13.86 4.32
CA ARG A 155 4.15 14.29 5.69
C ARG A 155 4.39 13.13 6.64
N VAL A 156 4.97 13.41 7.79
CA VAL A 156 5.24 12.42 8.84
C VAL A 156 4.55 12.89 10.13
N LEU A 157 3.77 11.99 10.73
CA LEU A 157 3.13 12.18 12.04
C LEU A 157 3.90 11.36 13.06
N TYR A 158 4.35 11.97 14.15
CA TYR A 158 4.93 11.26 15.27
C TYR A 158 3.84 10.94 16.28
N ILE A 159 3.66 9.64 16.53
CA ILE A 159 2.63 9.12 17.44
C ILE A 159 3.33 8.48 18.63
N GLU A 160 2.91 8.88 19.83
CA GLU A 160 3.37 8.35 21.10
C GLU A 160 2.18 8.18 22.03
N ASP A 161 2.07 7.02 22.69
CA ASP A 161 0.98 6.66 23.63
C ASP A 161 -0.44 6.85 23.04
N GLY A 162 -0.59 6.66 21.72
CA GLY A 162 -1.85 6.78 21.01
C GLY A 162 -2.24 8.20 20.59
N ASP A 163 -1.44 9.20 20.93
CA ASP A 163 -1.64 10.60 20.56
C ASP A 163 -0.66 11.06 19.49
N ILE A 164 -1.14 11.93 18.59
CA ILE A 164 -0.25 12.65 17.65
C ILE A 164 0.43 13.75 18.45
N ARG A 165 1.75 13.60 18.66
CA ARG A 165 2.57 14.58 19.37
C ARG A 165 2.94 15.74 18.49
N GLU A 166 3.43 15.43 17.30
CA GLU A 166 3.89 16.44 16.35
C GLU A 166 3.74 15.93 14.92
N ASP A 167 3.86 16.85 13.95
CA ASP A 167 3.97 16.50 12.55
C ASP A 167 4.98 17.38 11.79
N ILE A 168 5.57 16.79 10.74
CA ILE A 168 6.48 17.52 9.85
C ILE A 168 6.08 17.30 8.38
N SER A 169 6.04 18.38 7.62
CA SER A 169 5.91 18.32 6.17
C SER A 169 7.30 18.32 5.52
N LEU A 170 7.57 17.25 4.78
CA LEU A 170 8.79 17.13 3.97
C LEU A 170 8.55 17.59 2.52
N GLY A 171 7.28 17.79 2.14
CA GLY A 171 6.87 18.11 0.77
C GLY A 171 6.94 16.90 -0.16
N LYS A 172 6.49 17.09 -1.39
CA LYS A 172 6.47 16.05 -2.41
C LYS A 172 7.91 15.64 -2.79
N ARG A 173 8.17 14.33 -2.79
CA ARG A 173 9.46 13.78 -3.19
C ARG A 173 9.57 13.79 -4.71
N THR A 174 10.65 14.35 -5.26
CA THR A 174 10.88 14.43 -6.71
C THR A 174 11.88 13.37 -7.22
N GLY A 175 12.62 12.73 -6.32
CA GLY A 175 13.53 11.63 -6.67
C GLY A 175 14.60 11.35 -5.62
N ALA A 176 15.42 10.33 -5.89
CA ALA A 176 16.43 9.82 -4.95
C ALA A 176 17.53 10.85 -4.57
N ARG A 177 17.71 11.91 -5.36
CA ARG A 177 18.72 12.95 -5.07
C ARG A 177 18.42 13.72 -3.78
N GLU A 178 17.16 13.80 -3.40
CA GLU A 178 16.70 14.52 -2.20
C GLU A 178 16.75 13.64 -0.93
N ASP A 179 16.88 12.32 -1.06
CA ASP A 179 16.69 11.37 0.04
C ASP A 179 17.60 11.71 1.24
N ARG A 180 18.87 12.04 1.01
CA ARG A 180 19.81 12.40 2.09
C ARG A 180 19.41 13.65 2.86
N GLU A 181 18.90 14.66 2.16
CA GLU A 181 18.45 15.91 2.78
C GLU A 181 17.18 15.68 3.59
N ARG A 182 16.24 14.91 3.04
CA ARG A 182 14.99 14.53 3.69
C ARG A 182 15.25 13.68 4.94
N GLU A 183 16.14 12.67 4.85
CA GLU A 183 16.59 11.88 6.00
C GLU A 183 17.20 12.77 7.09
N ARG A 184 18.10 13.72 6.74
CA ARG A 184 18.68 14.65 7.71
C ARG A 184 17.61 15.51 8.36
N LYS A 185 16.71 16.14 7.57
CA LYS A 185 15.64 16.98 8.08
C LYS A 185 14.72 16.23 9.04
N LEU A 186 14.38 14.99 8.71
CA LEU A 186 13.55 14.13 9.56
C LEU A 186 14.29 13.74 10.84
N ASN A 187 15.55 13.32 10.74
CA ASN A 187 16.38 12.97 11.88
C ASN A 187 16.54 14.14 12.87
N ASP A 188 16.86 15.34 12.37
CA ASP A 188 17.01 16.55 13.22
C ASP A 188 15.70 16.89 13.94
N TRP A 189 14.57 16.61 13.32
CA TRP A 189 13.25 16.82 13.92
C TRP A 189 12.95 15.76 14.99
N LEU A 190 13.19 14.48 14.73
CA LEU A 190 12.99 13.38 15.69
C LEU A 190 13.87 13.54 16.93
N ILE A 191 15.14 13.92 16.79
CA ILE A 191 16.04 14.20 17.92
C ILE A 191 15.45 15.26 18.84
N LYS A 192 14.81 16.32 18.32
CA LYS A 192 14.17 17.36 19.15
C LYS A 192 12.98 16.82 19.95
N LEU A 193 12.36 15.73 19.49
CA LEU A 193 11.26 15.06 20.17
C LEU A 193 11.74 14.01 21.18
N GLY A 194 13.06 13.78 21.28
CA GLY A 194 13.64 12.80 22.20
C GLY A 194 13.70 11.38 21.67
N TRP A 195 13.55 11.20 20.35
CA TRP A 195 13.59 9.89 19.68
C TRP A 195 15.03 9.45 19.40
#